data_1bc3977f4bf3aaa68e376a9a27bdde07
#
_entry.id   1bc3977f4bf3aaa68e376a9a27bdde07
#
_cell.length_a   1.000
_cell.length_b   1.000
_cell.length_c   1.000
_cell.angle_alpha   90.00
_cell.angle_beta   90.00
_cell.angle_gamma   90.00
#
_symmetry.space_group_name_H-M   'P 1'
#
loop_
_entity.id
_entity.type
_entity.pdbx_description
1 polymer ?
#
loop_
_entity_poly.entity_id
_entity_poly.type
_entity_poly.pdbx_seq_one_letter_code
_entity_poly.pdbx_strand_id
1 'polypeptide(L)'
;MPKSIGGTEFRKMIVSGAKVLEINRAKVDSLNVFPVPDGDTGTNMSLTIQSAVKELSLCSSNRLSELCDAVSKGALKGARGNSGVILSQLFRGICAEIKKTEEITLKSFAKAMENGTKVAYSAVSKPKEGTILTVARKMSEYARQAAPKFRDFSEFLDSVIKKGEEALAETPELLPVLKKAGVVDSGGMGLLCVYRGFLSALNGEEVAGELEISTEAGKSEEDVFGDNSDIINLDLGEIEFAYCTEFFIINLKKSTTLADIDKLKEKLMQIGDSVICIGDLELVKVHVHTNNPGKALQYAVELGELDRVKIENMLEQNRALRAKLEAEKKEMGMLAICTGEGIAAIFKDLLVDRVIEGGQTMNPSAEDIAGAVQKINAEHVFVFPNNKNIILAAEQAKALVQNRTIHVIPTKNVPQGFAAALAFNSESTA
;
A
#
# COMPACT_ATOMS: atom_id res chain seq x y z
N MET A 1 16.37 28.75 2.45
CA MET A 1 15.91 27.49 1.91
C MET A 1 16.32 27.38 0.45
N PRO A 2 16.64 26.22 -0.09
CA PRO A 2 17.22 26.10 -1.42
C PRO A 2 16.24 26.50 -2.53
N LYS A 3 16.71 27.29 -3.49
CA LYS A 3 15.96 27.62 -4.72
C LYS A 3 16.07 26.52 -5.78
N SER A 4 17.12 25.72 -5.69
CA SER A 4 17.41 24.55 -6.52
C SER A 4 18.06 23.46 -5.69
N ILE A 5 18.00 22.23 -6.17
CA ILE A 5 18.52 21.02 -5.49
C ILE A 5 19.64 20.46 -6.36
N GLY A 6 20.81 20.24 -5.76
CA GLY A 6 21.93 19.57 -6.37
C GLY A 6 21.94 18.06 -6.08
N GLY A 7 22.98 17.38 -6.55
CA GLY A 7 23.09 15.92 -6.37
C GLY A 7 23.20 15.49 -4.90
N THR A 8 23.84 16.29 -4.05
CA THR A 8 23.97 15.98 -2.62
C THR A 8 22.61 15.99 -1.91
N GLU A 9 21.80 17.00 -2.16
CA GLU A 9 20.45 17.11 -1.61
C GLU A 9 19.54 16.01 -2.18
N PHE A 10 19.62 15.75 -3.49
CA PHE A 10 18.88 14.67 -4.13
C PHE A 10 19.18 13.32 -3.50
N ARG A 11 20.45 13.00 -3.25
CA ARG A 11 20.86 11.78 -2.52
C ARG A 11 20.22 11.71 -1.14
N LYS A 12 20.28 12.80 -0.36
CA LYS A 12 19.66 12.87 0.97
C LYS A 12 18.15 12.65 0.91
N MET A 13 17.48 13.24 -0.08
CA MET A 13 16.02 13.04 -0.28
C MET A 13 15.68 11.57 -0.46
N ILE A 14 16.36 10.86 -1.37
CA ILE A 14 16.07 9.44 -1.63
C ILE A 14 16.29 8.59 -0.36
N VAL A 15 17.40 8.82 0.36
CA VAL A 15 17.70 8.10 1.61
C VAL A 15 16.64 8.39 2.70
N SER A 16 16.27 9.66 2.87
CA SER A 16 15.26 10.05 3.86
C SER A 16 13.87 9.53 3.49
N GLY A 17 13.53 9.54 2.19
CA GLY A 17 12.30 8.93 1.68
C GLY A 17 12.19 7.44 2.02
N ALA A 18 13.29 6.70 1.86
CA ALA A 18 13.37 5.30 2.23
C ALA A 18 13.18 5.08 3.75
N LYS A 19 13.80 5.93 4.58
CA LYS A 19 13.68 5.84 6.05
C LYS A 19 12.24 6.10 6.52
N VAL A 20 11.60 7.16 6.03
CA VAL A 20 10.21 7.49 6.42
C VAL A 20 9.25 6.39 5.99
N LEU A 21 9.45 5.81 4.80
CA LEU A 21 8.63 4.70 4.35
C LEU A 21 8.84 3.45 5.22
N GLU A 22 10.08 3.12 5.58
CA GLU A 22 10.40 1.97 6.45
C GLU A 22 9.76 2.11 7.83
N ILE A 23 9.85 3.29 8.45
CA ILE A 23 9.21 3.58 9.75
C ILE A 23 7.69 3.36 9.68
N ASN A 24 7.07 3.68 8.55
CA ASN A 24 5.63 3.56 8.35
C ASN A 24 5.22 2.24 7.66
N ARG A 25 6.14 1.32 7.42
CA ARG A 25 5.93 0.08 6.67
C ARG A 25 4.72 -0.70 7.17
N ALA A 26 4.69 -1.04 8.46
CA ALA A 26 3.61 -1.80 9.06
C ALA A 26 2.23 -1.11 8.92
N LYS A 27 2.21 0.24 9.04
CA LYS A 27 1.00 1.02 8.81
C LYS A 27 0.53 0.96 7.37
N VAL A 28 1.45 1.02 6.40
CA VAL A 28 1.13 0.90 4.96
C VAL A 28 0.65 -0.51 4.63
N ASP A 29 1.28 -1.54 5.22
CA ASP A 29 0.89 -2.94 5.07
C ASP A 29 -0.54 -3.17 5.59
N SER A 30 -0.89 -2.60 6.74
CA SER A 30 -2.24 -2.74 7.33
C SER A 30 -3.37 -2.11 6.49
N LEU A 31 -3.05 -1.20 5.57
CA LEU A 31 -4.00 -0.58 4.64
C LEU A 31 -4.20 -1.38 3.35
N ASN A 32 -3.42 -2.43 3.14
CA ASN A 32 -3.42 -3.18 1.89
C ASN A 32 -4.63 -4.12 1.78
N VAL A 33 -5.64 -3.68 1.03
CA VAL A 33 -6.86 -4.45 0.75
C VAL A 33 -7.12 -4.63 -0.75
N PHE A 34 -6.28 -4.07 -1.61
CA PHE A 34 -6.43 -4.09 -3.06
C PHE A 34 -5.06 -4.07 -3.78
N PRO A 35 -4.86 -4.85 -4.87
CA PRO A 35 -5.81 -5.78 -5.52
C PRO A 35 -5.98 -7.10 -4.76
N VAL A 36 -5.02 -7.48 -3.93
CA VAL A 36 -5.04 -8.66 -3.05
C VAL A 36 -4.71 -8.18 -1.63
N PRO A 37 -5.45 -8.62 -0.62
CA PRO A 37 -5.21 -8.22 0.77
C PRO A 37 -4.12 -9.10 1.41
N ASP A 38 -2.91 -9.05 0.88
CA ASP A 38 -1.75 -9.81 1.34
C ASP A 38 -0.89 -9.06 2.36
N GLY A 39 -1.25 -7.80 2.66
CA GLY A 39 -0.60 -7.00 3.71
C GLY A 39 0.87 -6.69 3.42
N ASP A 40 1.29 -6.63 2.16
CA ASP A 40 2.70 -6.53 1.79
C ASP A 40 3.08 -5.24 1.04
N THR A 41 2.14 -4.32 0.83
CA THR A 41 2.36 -3.08 0.05
C THR A 41 3.50 -2.23 0.61
N GLY A 42 3.53 -1.99 1.92
CA GLY A 42 4.59 -1.23 2.59
C GLY A 42 5.93 -1.95 2.49
N THR A 43 5.94 -3.24 2.73
CA THR A 43 7.10 -4.11 2.60
C THR A 43 7.67 -4.08 1.17
N ASN A 44 6.84 -4.25 0.16
CA ASN A 44 7.24 -4.24 -1.24
C ASN A 44 7.80 -2.88 -1.67
N MET A 45 7.14 -1.78 -1.29
CA MET A 45 7.61 -0.43 -1.59
C MET A 45 8.91 -0.11 -0.84
N SER A 46 9.03 -0.52 0.42
CA SER A 46 10.24 -0.29 1.23
C SER A 46 11.45 -1.02 0.66
N LEU A 47 11.33 -2.30 0.34
CA LEU A 47 12.39 -3.08 -0.29
C LEU A 47 12.79 -2.52 -1.66
N THR A 48 11.83 -1.97 -2.40
CA THR A 48 12.08 -1.33 -3.69
C THR A 48 12.95 -0.08 -3.55
N ILE A 49 12.59 0.83 -2.64
CA ILE A 49 13.37 2.06 -2.45
C ILE A 49 14.71 1.80 -1.75
N GLN A 50 14.80 0.81 -0.85
CA GLN A 50 16.06 0.38 -0.25
C GLN A 50 17.05 -0.14 -1.29
N SER A 51 16.58 -0.87 -2.30
CA SER A 51 17.41 -1.29 -3.42
C SER A 51 17.93 -0.09 -4.24
N ALA A 52 17.10 0.96 -4.41
CA ALA A 52 17.55 2.22 -5.00
C ALA A 52 18.63 2.91 -4.16
N VAL A 53 18.45 2.95 -2.81
CA VAL A 53 19.45 3.50 -1.89
C VAL A 53 20.76 2.69 -1.94
N LYS A 54 20.68 1.38 -2.06
CA LYS A 54 21.87 0.51 -2.20
C LYS A 54 22.68 0.84 -3.45
N GLU A 55 22.04 0.91 -4.62
CA GLU A 55 22.74 1.29 -5.86
C GLU A 55 23.25 2.74 -5.78
N LEU A 56 22.49 3.63 -5.15
CA LEU A 56 22.90 5.01 -4.91
C LEU A 56 24.13 5.11 -4.00
N SER A 57 24.28 4.24 -3.00
CA SER A 57 25.45 4.20 -2.11
C SER A 57 26.72 3.76 -2.81
N LEU A 58 26.62 2.98 -3.87
CA LEU A 58 27.74 2.54 -4.71
C LEU A 58 28.18 3.62 -5.71
N CYS A 59 27.35 4.63 -5.96
CA CYS A 59 27.66 5.74 -6.83
C CYS A 59 28.49 6.79 -6.08
N SER A 60 29.75 6.96 -6.44
CA SER A 60 30.67 7.96 -5.83
C SER A 60 30.44 9.38 -6.35
N SER A 61 29.72 9.54 -7.45
CA SER A 61 29.45 10.83 -8.08
C SER A 61 28.31 11.59 -7.42
N ASN A 62 28.37 12.92 -7.49
CA ASN A 62 27.25 13.80 -7.12
C ASN A 62 26.56 14.42 -8.34
N ARG A 63 26.85 13.95 -9.55
CA ARG A 63 26.14 14.40 -10.76
C ARG A 63 24.75 13.79 -10.80
N LEU A 64 23.73 14.64 -11.01
CA LEU A 64 22.33 14.20 -11.07
C LEU A 64 22.10 13.09 -12.11
N SER A 65 22.79 13.11 -13.23
CA SER A 65 22.67 12.07 -14.26
C SER A 65 23.03 10.69 -13.74
N GLU A 66 24.18 10.56 -13.05
CA GLU A 66 24.66 9.29 -12.52
C GLU A 66 23.84 8.82 -11.32
N LEU A 67 23.43 9.76 -10.45
CA LEU A 67 22.54 9.46 -9.32
C LEU A 67 21.16 8.96 -9.80
N CYS A 68 20.60 9.60 -10.83
CA CYS A 68 19.32 9.19 -11.42
C CYS A 68 19.39 7.80 -12.05
N ASP A 69 20.50 7.49 -12.75
CA ASP A 69 20.70 6.16 -13.33
C ASP A 69 20.81 5.10 -12.21
N ALA A 70 21.53 5.37 -11.12
CA ALA A 70 21.62 4.50 -9.95
C ALA A 70 20.26 4.27 -9.29
N VAL A 71 19.47 5.33 -9.04
CA VAL A 71 18.14 5.25 -8.44
C VAL A 71 17.20 4.44 -9.33
N SER A 72 17.14 4.73 -10.63
CA SER A 72 16.26 4.02 -11.58
C SER A 72 16.61 2.54 -11.66
N LYS A 73 17.89 2.22 -11.80
CA LYS A 73 18.39 0.84 -11.89
C LYS A 73 18.13 0.07 -10.59
N GLY A 74 18.43 0.69 -9.45
CA GLY A 74 18.23 0.07 -8.13
C GLY A 74 16.75 -0.17 -7.83
N ALA A 75 15.89 0.82 -8.09
CA ALA A 75 14.45 0.66 -7.89
C ALA A 75 13.87 -0.44 -8.79
N LEU A 76 14.30 -0.53 -10.06
CA LEU A 76 13.83 -1.58 -10.97
C LEU A 76 14.28 -2.97 -10.53
N LYS A 77 15.55 -3.13 -10.14
CA LYS A 77 16.09 -4.40 -9.65
C LYS A 77 15.43 -4.88 -8.35
N GLY A 78 15.08 -3.96 -7.48
CA GLY A 78 14.45 -4.24 -6.19
C GLY A 78 12.94 -4.23 -6.22
N ALA A 79 12.30 -3.91 -7.35
CA ALA A 79 10.86 -3.80 -7.45
C ALA A 79 10.18 -5.13 -7.10
N ARG A 80 9.22 -5.08 -6.16
CA ARG A 80 8.45 -6.24 -5.71
C ARG A 80 6.96 -5.92 -5.73
N GLY A 81 6.14 -6.90 -6.08
CA GLY A 81 4.70 -6.75 -6.18
C GLY A 81 4.28 -5.60 -7.11
N ASN A 82 2.98 -5.37 -7.23
CA ASN A 82 2.45 -4.26 -8.05
C ASN A 82 2.90 -2.88 -7.53
N SER A 83 2.87 -2.69 -6.21
CA SER A 83 3.18 -1.41 -5.55
C SER A 83 4.64 -1.01 -5.73
N GLY A 84 5.59 -1.94 -5.53
CA GLY A 84 7.01 -1.68 -5.75
C GLY A 84 7.34 -1.44 -7.22
N VAL A 85 6.68 -2.16 -8.12
CA VAL A 85 6.87 -1.92 -9.55
C VAL A 85 6.37 -0.53 -9.95
N ILE A 86 5.17 -0.12 -9.52
CA ILE A 86 4.65 1.23 -9.81
C ILE A 86 5.60 2.30 -9.24
N LEU A 87 6.09 2.13 -7.99
CA LEU A 87 7.06 3.03 -7.39
C LEU A 87 8.35 3.12 -8.23
N SER A 88 8.86 1.99 -8.71
CA SER A 88 10.05 1.96 -9.58
C SER A 88 9.84 2.73 -10.88
N GLN A 89 8.64 2.67 -11.45
CA GLN A 89 8.31 3.40 -12.69
C GLN A 89 8.09 4.90 -12.45
N LEU A 90 7.56 5.28 -11.30
CA LEU A 90 7.54 6.69 -10.86
C LEU A 90 8.98 7.22 -10.79
N PHE A 91 9.89 6.52 -10.11
CA PHE A 91 11.31 6.92 -10.07
C PHE A 91 11.96 6.96 -11.45
N ARG A 92 11.72 5.96 -12.29
CA ARG A 92 12.25 5.92 -13.65
C ARG A 92 11.85 7.16 -14.43
N GLY A 93 10.59 7.53 -14.43
CA GLY A 93 10.10 8.70 -15.15
C GLY A 93 10.59 10.01 -14.55
N ILE A 94 10.66 10.14 -13.22
CA ILE A 94 11.22 11.29 -12.50
C ILE A 94 12.70 11.46 -12.88
N CYS A 95 13.48 10.41 -12.75
CA CYS A 95 14.91 10.41 -13.04
C CYS A 95 15.20 10.70 -14.53
N ALA A 96 14.37 10.22 -15.45
CA ALA A 96 14.53 10.49 -16.89
C ALA A 96 14.46 12.00 -17.24
N GLU A 97 13.74 12.80 -16.46
CA GLU A 97 13.72 14.27 -16.63
C GLU A 97 14.83 14.96 -15.84
N ILE A 98 15.08 14.54 -14.59
CA ILE A 98 16.09 15.16 -13.71
C ILE A 98 17.50 15.02 -14.31
N LYS A 99 17.85 13.86 -14.87
CA LYS A 99 19.19 13.61 -15.44
C LYS A 99 19.58 14.53 -16.59
N LYS A 100 18.63 15.27 -17.16
CA LYS A 100 18.86 16.26 -18.22
C LYS A 100 19.29 17.62 -17.69
N THR A 101 19.32 17.79 -16.37
CA THR A 101 19.59 19.08 -15.71
C THR A 101 20.80 18.96 -14.78
N GLU A 102 21.52 20.05 -14.59
CA GLU A 102 22.61 20.14 -13.62
C GLU A 102 22.09 20.41 -12.21
N GLU A 103 20.97 21.11 -12.10
CA GLU A 103 20.26 21.40 -10.85
C GLU A 103 18.75 21.21 -11.03
N ILE A 104 18.08 20.77 -9.99
CA ILE A 104 16.63 20.57 -9.96
C ILE A 104 15.99 21.88 -9.48
N THR A 105 15.27 22.54 -10.37
CA THR A 105 14.42 23.69 -10.05
C THR A 105 13.00 23.25 -9.77
N LEU A 106 12.16 24.10 -9.16
CA LEU A 106 10.73 23.80 -8.95
C LEU A 106 10.03 23.38 -10.24
N LYS A 107 10.33 24.08 -11.34
CA LYS A 107 9.75 23.80 -12.65
C LYS A 107 10.20 22.45 -13.22
N SER A 108 11.51 22.13 -13.12
CA SER A 108 12.03 20.85 -13.61
C SER A 108 11.55 19.67 -12.73
N PHE A 109 11.41 19.87 -11.42
CA PHE A 109 10.86 18.87 -10.51
C PHE A 109 9.39 18.58 -10.80
N ALA A 110 8.56 19.61 -10.99
CA ALA A 110 7.15 19.44 -11.36
C ALA A 110 7.01 18.69 -12.71
N LYS A 111 7.87 19.00 -13.69
CA LYS A 111 7.93 18.26 -14.95
C LYS A 111 8.36 16.82 -14.77
N ALA A 112 9.32 16.58 -13.87
CA ALA A 112 9.79 15.24 -13.57
C ALA A 112 8.67 14.40 -12.90
N MET A 113 7.91 14.97 -11.96
CA MET A 113 6.73 14.31 -11.37
C MET A 113 5.68 13.94 -12.43
N GLU A 114 5.40 14.87 -13.36
CA GLU A 114 4.46 14.60 -14.46
C GLU A 114 4.94 13.43 -15.34
N ASN A 115 6.23 13.41 -15.68
CA ASN A 115 6.81 12.31 -16.46
C ASN A 115 6.81 10.99 -15.67
N GLY A 116 7.11 11.02 -14.37
CA GLY A 116 7.00 9.86 -13.49
C GLY A 116 5.60 9.24 -13.52
N THR A 117 4.59 10.08 -13.38
CA THR A 117 3.20 9.67 -13.46
C THR A 117 2.86 9.04 -14.83
N LYS A 118 3.25 9.67 -15.94
CA LYS A 118 3.03 9.12 -17.29
C LYS A 118 3.66 7.75 -17.48
N VAL A 119 4.91 7.58 -17.03
CA VAL A 119 5.63 6.30 -17.13
C VAL A 119 4.94 5.23 -16.28
N ALA A 120 4.51 5.57 -15.06
CA ALA A 120 3.81 4.63 -14.17
C ALA A 120 2.47 4.17 -14.76
N TYR A 121 1.65 5.10 -15.29
CA TYR A 121 0.38 4.74 -15.97
C TYR A 121 0.61 3.85 -17.19
N SER A 122 1.64 4.11 -17.98
CA SER A 122 1.96 3.30 -19.18
C SER A 122 2.47 1.90 -18.82
N ALA A 123 3.05 1.73 -17.63
CA ALA A 123 3.54 0.44 -17.17
C ALA A 123 2.42 -0.52 -16.77
N VAL A 124 1.31 0.01 -16.26
CA VAL A 124 0.16 -0.79 -15.82
C VAL A 124 -0.79 -1.06 -17.00
N SER A 125 -1.13 -2.31 -17.22
CA SER A 125 -1.98 -2.70 -18.35
C SER A 125 -3.43 -2.19 -18.23
N LYS A 126 -3.97 -2.15 -17.00
CA LYS A 126 -5.32 -1.66 -16.70
C LYS A 126 -5.25 -0.74 -15.48
N PRO A 127 -4.82 0.52 -15.64
CA PRO A 127 -4.71 1.45 -14.52
C PRO A 127 -6.09 1.71 -13.91
N LYS A 128 -6.16 1.66 -12.56
CA LYS A 128 -7.38 1.95 -11.82
C LYS A 128 -7.23 3.23 -11.03
N GLU A 129 -8.28 4.06 -11.07
CA GLU A 129 -8.37 5.24 -10.22
C GLU A 129 -8.68 4.85 -8.77
N GLY A 130 -8.33 5.71 -7.83
CA GLY A 130 -8.41 5.41 -6.40
C GLY A 130 -7.20 4.67 -5.86
N THR A 131 -6.07 4.67 -6.59
CA THR A 131 -4.81 4.01 -6.23
C THR A 131 -3.64 4.99 -6.17
N ILE A 132 -2.44 4.50 -5.86
CA ILE A 132 -1.17 5.24 -5.92
C ILE A 132 -1.04 6.06 -7.22
N LEU A 133 -1.57 5.56 -8.34
CA LEU A 133 -1.55 6.25 -9.63
C LEU A 133 -2.36 7.55 -9.57
N THR A 134 -3.54 7.52 -8.95
CA THR A 134 -4.39 8.71 -8.77
C THR A 134 -3.71 9.74 -7.89
N VAL A 135 -3.10 9.31 -6.77
CA VAL A 135 -2.38 10.20 -5.87
C VAL A 135 -1.20 10.85 -6.59
N ALA A 136 -0.38 10.07 -7.29
CA ALA A 136 0.75 10.57 -8.08
C ALA A 136 0.30 11.56 -9.15
N ARG A 137 -0.79 11.28 -9.86
CA ARG A 137 -1.34 12.16 -10.90
C ARG A 137 -1.79 13.50 -10.32
N LYS A 138 -2.63 13.49 -9.28
CA LYS A 138 -3.12 14.72 -8.64
C LYS A 138 -2.00 15.57 -8.06
N MET A 139 -0.99 14.93 -7.44
CA MET A 139 0.22 15.60 -6.96
C MET A 139 0.98 16.27 -8.12
N SER A 140 1.21 15.57 -9.21
CA SER A 140 1.97 16.09 -10.35
C SER A 140 1.25 17.21 -11.11
N GLU A 141 -0.07 17.09 -11.30
CA GLU A 141 -0.91 18.13 -11.89
C GLU A 141 -0.87 19.42 -11.05
N TYR A 142 -1.01 19.27 -9.73
CA TYR A 142 -0.89 20.41 -8.82
C TYR A 142 0.51 21.01 -8.81
N ALA A 143 1.56 20.19 -8.75
CA ALA A 143 2.95 20.65 -8.77
C ALA A 143 3.24 21.53 -9.99
N ARG A 144 2.73 21.14 -11.16
CA ARG A 144 2.87 21.93 -12.38
C ARG A 144 2.23 23.31 -12.29
N GLN A 145 1.05 23.41 -11.68
CA GLN A 145 0.31 24.65 -11.51
C GLN A 145 0.91 25.54 -10.40
N ALA A 146 1.48 24.89 -9.37
CA ALA A 146 2.01 25.57 -8.20
C ALA A 146 3.46 26.05 -8.39
N ALA A 147 4.29 25.34 -9.14
CA ALA A 147 5.72 25.66 -9.31
C ALA A 147 6.03 27.14 -9.62
N PRO A 148 5.28 27.86 -10.47
CA PRO A 148 5.52 29.27 -10.71
C PRO A 148 5.21 30.21 -9.54
N LYS A 149 4.44 29.74 -8.55
CA LYS A 149 3.93 30.54 -7.41
C LYS A 149 4.86 30.51 -6.21
N PHE A 150 5.75 29.52 -6.13
CA PHE A 150 6.68 29.33 -5.03
C PHE A 150 8.09 29.78 -5.40
N ARG A 151 8.88 30.11 -4.38
CA ARG A 151 10.31 30.43 -4.51
C ARG A 151 11.20 29.57 -3.62
N ASP A 152 10.59 28.88 -2.66
CA ASP A 152 11.23 27.97 -1.74
C ASP A 152 10.81 26.52 -2.05
N PHE A 153 11.78 25.61 -2.05
CA PHE A 153 11.53 24.22 -2.42
C PHE A 153 10.78 23.46 -1.35
N SER A 154 11.03 23.75 -0.07
CA SER A 154 10.36 23.08 1.05
C SER A 154 8.89 23.49 1.12
N GLU A 155 8.58 24.80 0.99
CA GLU A 155 7.19 25.27 0.96
C GLU A 155 6.41 24.70 -0.23
N PHE A 156 7.05 24.65 -1.40
CA PHE A 156 6.46 24.03 -2.58
C PHE A 156 6.17 22.55 -2.35
N LEU A 157 7.14 21.79 -1.84
CA LEU A 157 6.98 20.36 -1.63
C LEU A 157 5.93 20.05 -0.56
N ASP A 158 5.87 20.84 0.51
CA ASP A 158 4.81 20.74 1.53
C ASP A 158 3.42 20.93 0.92
N SER A 159 3.27 21.94 0.04
CA SER A 159 2.00 22.19 -0.65
C SER A 159 1.60 21.02 -1.57
N VAL A 160 2.56 20.38 -2.23
CA VAL A 160 2.34 19.20 -3.08
C VAL A 160 1.95 17.99 -2.24
N ILE A 161 2.57 17.80 -1.07
CA ILE A 161 2.23 16.72 -0.14
C ILE A 161 0.80 16.89 0.36
N LYS A 162 0.41 18.09 0.80
CA LYS A 162 -0.98 18.39 1.22
C LYS A 162 -2.00 18.04 0.13
N LYS A 163 -1.68 18.36 -1.13
CA LYS A 163 -2.54 17.95 -2.25
C LYS A 163 -2.60 16.43 -2.44
N GLY A 164 -1.50 15.75 -2.17
CA GLY A 164 -1.46 14.28 -2.15
C GLY A 164 -2.31 13.68 -1.02
N GLU A 165 -2.31 14.30 0.17
CA GLU A 165 -3.14 13.89 1.30
C GLU A 165 -4.64 14.04 1.00
N GLU A 166 -5.04 15.15 0.37
CA GLU A 166 -6.41 15.33 -0.13
C GLU A 166 -6.77 14.22 -1.14
N ALA A 167 -5.89 13.97 -2.10
CA ALA A 167 -6.10 12.92 -3.10
C ALA A 167 -6.18 11.52 -2.49
N LEU A 168 -5.37 11.24 -1.45
CA LEU A 168 -5.41 9.98 -0.72
C LEU A 168 -6.75 9.81 0.03
N ALA A 169 -7.24 10.85 0.69
CA ALA A 169 -8.52 10.82 1.38
C ALA A 169 -9.71 10.56 0.44
N GLU A 170 -9.61 10.94 -0.85
CA GLU A 170 -10.62 10.69 -1.85
C GLU A 170 -10.56 9.26 -2.46
N THR A 171 -9.51 8.47 -2.22
CA THR A 171 -9.35 7.14 -2.84
C THR A 171 -10.50 6.17 -2.53
N PRO A 172 -11.12 6.15 -1.33
CA PRO A 172 -12.26 5.28 -1.07
C PRO A 172 -13.50 5.60 -1.93
N GLU A 173 -13.67 6.87 -2.31
CA GLU A 173 -14.81 7.27 -3.18
C GLU A 173 -14.60 6.84 -4.64
N LEU A 174 -13.35 6.61 -5.04
CA LEU A 174 -12.98 6.20 -6.40
C LEU A 174 -12.89 4.67 -6.55
N LEU A 175 -12.59 3.96 -5.46
CA LEU A 175 -12.40 2.51 -5.47
C LEU A 175 -13.28 1.84 -4.40
N PRO A 176 -14.40 1.21 -4.79
CA PRO A 176 -15.42 0.70 -3.86
C PRO A 176 -14.89 -0.30 -2.81
N VAL A 177 -13.84 -1.07 -3.13
CA VAL A 177 -13.24 -2.02 -2.18
C VAL A 177 -12.60 -1.29 -1.00
N LEU A 178 -11.95 -0.13 -1.22
CA LEU A 178 -11.39 0.70 -0.16
C LEU A 178 -12.50 1.28 0.73
N LYS A 179 -13.59 1.73 0.11
CA LYS A 179 -14.76 2.25 0.82
C LYS A 179 -15.38 1.18 1.72
N LYS A 180 -15.56 -0.05 1.20
CA LYS A 180 -16.07 -1.19 1.98
C LYS A 180 -15.16 -1.53 3.16
N ALA A 181 -13.83 -1.48 2.97
CA ALA A 181 -12.86 -1.75 4.01
C ALA A 181 -12.69 -0.58 5.00
N GLY A 182 -13.17 0.63 4.66
CA GLY A 182 -13.00 1.83 5.49
C GLY A 182 -11.56 2.32 5.56
N VAL A 183 -10.77 2.07 4.51
CA VAL A 183 -9.35 2.44 4.44
C VAL A 183 -9.05 3.27 3.19
N VAL A 184 -7.92 3.97 3.21
CA VAL A 184 -7.37 4.66 2.03
C VAL A 184 -6.41 3.74 1.28
N ASP A 185 -6.01 4.12 0.06
CA ASP A 185 -5.07 3.32 -0.72
C ASP A 185 -3.69 3.23 -0.06
N SER A 186 -3.25 2.01 0.18
CA SER A 186 -1.96 1.70 0.81
C SER A 186 -0.76 2.20 0.00
N GLY A 187 -0.79 2.01 -1.32
CA GLY A 187 0.26 2.49 -2.22
C GLY A 187 0.38 4.02 -2.23
N GLY A 188 -0.76 4.72 -2.23
CA GLY A 188 -0.81 6.19 -2.11
C GLY A 188 -0.26 6.68 -0.78
N MET A 189 -0.58 6.00 0.32
CA MET A 189 0.00 6.28 1.64
C MET A 189 1.52 6.10 1.62
N GLY A 190 2.02 5.00 1.07
CA GLY A 190 3.45 4.75 0.92
C GLY A 190 4.17 5.81 0.08
N LEU A 191 3.55 6.26 -1.01
CA LEU A 191 4.08 7.35 -1.84
C LEU A 191 4.21 8.66 -1.04
N LEU A 192 3.20 9.01 -0.24
CA LEU A 192 3.27 10.19 0.63
C LEU A 192 4.37 10.09 1.69
N CYS A 193 4.61 8.90 2.25
CA CYS A 193 5.74 8.67 3.16
C CYS A 193 7.08 8.99 2.48
N VAL A 194 7.27 8.57 1.23
CA VAL A 194 8.49 8.91 0.46
C VAL A 194 8.63 10.42 0.29
N TYR A 195 7.57 11.12 -0.11
CA TYR A 195 7.63 12.59 -0.30
C TYR A 195 7.81 13.35 1.01
N ARG A 196 7.24 12.88 2.12
CA ARG A 196 7.50 13.44 3.46
C ARG A 196 8.97 13.30 3.84
N GLY A 197 9.60 12.16 3.53
CA GLY A 197 11.05 11.99 3.73
C GLY A 197 11.87 12.94 2.86
N PHE A 198 11.43 13.23 1.62
CA PHE A 198 12.08 14.25 0.79
C PHE A 198 12.02 15.62 1.46
N LEU A 199 10.88 15.99 2.02
CA LEU A 199 10.69 17.26 2.73
C LEU A 199 11.57 17.35 3.99
N SER A 200 11.62 16.30 4.81
CA SER A 200 12.48 16.23 5.99
C SER A 200 13.96 16.45 5.63
N ALA A 201 14.43 15.82 4.54
CA ALA A 201 15.80 16.02 4.06
C ALA A 201 16.09 17.47 3.64
N LEU A 202 15.13 18.14 3.00
CA LEU A 202 15.26 19.55 2.59
C LEU A 202 15.23 20.51 3.77
N ASN A 203 14.50 20.18 4.84
CA ASN A 203 14.47 20.95 6.06
C ASN A 203 15.71 20.71 6.95
N GLY A 204 16.58 19.76 6.59
CA GLY A 204 17.74 19.38 7.39
C GLY A 204 17.37 18.55 8.65
N GLU A 205 16.18 17.96 8.66
CA GLU A 205 15.72 17.08 9.74
C GLU A 205 16.34 15.69 9.56
N GLU A 206 16.99 15.18 10.60
CA GLU A 206 17.45 13.79 10.62
C GLU A 206 16.29 12.85 10.96
N VAL A 207 15.91 12.03 9.99
CA VAL A 207 14.95 10.95 10.24
C VAL A 207 15.66 9.87 11.05
N ALA A 208 15.23 9.67 12.30
CA ALA A 208 15.78 8.64 13.18
C ALA A 208 15.46 7.25 12.61
N GLY A 209 16.42 6.33 12.68
CA GLY A 209 16.32 4.95 12.22
C GLY A 209 17.45 4.58 11.27
N GLU A 210 17.99 3.38 11.45
CA GLU A 210 18.95 2.78 10.53
C GLU A 210 18.17 2.06 9.42
N LEU A 211 18.58 2.26 8.17
CA LEU A 211 18.14 1.39 7.09
C LEU A 211 18.98 0.11 7.20
N GLU A 212 18.37 -0.98 7.58
CA GLU A 212 18.98 -2.30 7.42
C GLU A 212 19.12 -2.59 5.93
N ILE A 213 20.25 -2.23 5.36
CA ILE A 213 20.61 -2.64 4.00
C ILE A 213 21.00 -4.11 4.12
N SER A 214 20.02 -5.00 4.07
CA SER A 214 20.24 -6.45 4.10
C SER A 214 21.10 -6.85 2.90
N THR A 215 22.27 -7.39 3.20
CA THR A 215 23.19 -7.97 2.20
C THR A 215 22.79 -9.40 1.80
N GLU A 216 21.72 -9.92 2.39
CA GLU A 216 21.32 -11.31 2.21
C GLU A 216 19.94 -11.44 1.55
N ALA A 217 19.93 -12.09 0.40
CA ALA A 217 18.76 -12.73 -0.16
C ALA A 217 18.52 -14.01 0.66
N GLY A 218 17.60 -13.96 1.64
CA GLY A 218 17.22 -15.16 2.36
C GLY A 218 16.91 -14.94 3.84
N LYS A 219 15.81 -14.27 4.16
CA LYS A 219 15.08 -14.55 5.39
C LYS A 219 13.67 -14.96 5.02
N SER A 220 13.27 -16.10 5.57
CA SER A 220 11.98 -16.73 5.39
C SER A 220 10.81 -15.83 5.85
N GLU A 221 9.73 -15.91 5.12
CA GLU A 221 8.50 -15.11 5.21
C GLU A 221 7.66 -15.39 6.47
N GLU A 222 8.19 -16.03 7.53
CA GLU A 222 7.39 -16.50 8.66
C GLU A 222 7.13 -15.46 9.78
N ASP A 223 7.74 -14.26 9.75
CA ASP A 223 7.66 -13.33 10.89
C ASP A 223 6.93 -11.98 10.62
N VAL A 224 6.14 -11.86 9.58
CA VAL A 224 5.50 -10.57 9.22
C VAL A 224 3.97 -10.68 9.12
N PHE A 225 3.32 -11.21 10.15
CA PHE A 225 1.88 -11.05 10.29
C PHE A 225 1.58 -10.14 11.50
N GLY A 226 1.44 -8.84 11.22
CA GLY A 226 0.78 -7.90 12.13
C GLY A 226 -0.70 -8.28 12.32
N ASP A 227 -1.31 -7.74 13.37
CA ASP A 227 -2.69 -7.97 13.79
C ASP A 227 -3.68 -7.93 12.62
N ASN A 228 -4.16 -9.12 12.20
CA ASN A 228 -4.99 -9.36 11.02
C ASN A 228 -6.49 -9.08 11.25
N SER A 229 -6.84 -8.32 12.27
CA SER A 229 -8.25 -8.11 12.65
C SER A 229 -9.10 -7.40 11.57
N ASP A 230 -8.48 -6.68 10.65
CA ASP A 230 -9.18 -5.95 9.57
C ASP A 230 -9.43 -6.77 8.28
N ILE A 231 -8.84 -7.98 8.18
CA ILE A 231 -8.89 -8.83 6.97
C ILE A 231 -10.16 -9.71 6.92
N ILE A 232 -10.89 -9.82 8.00
CA ILE A 232 -11.92 -10.84 8.26
C ILE A 232 -13.13 -10.79 7.31
N ASN A 233 -13.36 -9.70 6.58
CA ASN A 233 -14.53 -9.51 5.71
C ASN A 233 -14.25 -9.02 4.30
N LEU A 234 -13.06 -9.24 3.81
CA LEU A 234 -12.85 -9.09 2.39
C LEU A 234 -13.59 -10.23 1.70
N ASP A 235 -14.58 -9.83 0.90
CA ASP A 235 -15.10 -10.67 -0.17
C ASP A 235 -13.89 -10.94 -1.08
N LEU A 236 -13.13 -12.00 -0.73
CA LEU A 236 -11.99 -12.48 -1.51
C LEU A 236 -12.59 -12.97 -2.81
N GLY A 237 -12.77 -12.04 -3.76
CA GLY A 237 -13.36 -12.29 -5.05
C GLY A 237 -12.78 -13.54 -5.70
N GLU A 238 -13.50 -14.16 -6.61
CA GLU A 238 -13.03 -15.32 -7.34
C GLU A 238 -11.68 -14.97 -7.99
N ILE A 239 -10.61 -15.65 -7.55
CA ILE A 239 -9.28 -15.54 -8.16
C ILE A 239 -9.37 -16.24 -9.52
N GLU A 240 -9.42 -15.47 -10.59
CA GLU A 240 -9.50 -16.00 -11.95
C GLU A 240 -8.19 -16.64 -12.39
N PHE A 241 -7.06 -16.05 -11.99
CA PHE A 241 -5.71 -16.53 -12.32
C PHE A 241 -4.97 -16.98 -11.06
N ALA A 242 -4.65 -18.26 -11.00
CA ALA A 242 -4.16 -18.94 -9.80
C ALA A 242 -2.73 -18.58 -9.39
N TYR A 243 -1.86 -18.21 -10.34
CA TYR A 243 -0.44 -18.04 -10.09
C TYR A 243 0.03 -16.61 -10.33
N CYS A 244 0.65 -16.02 -9.30
CA CYS A 244 1.49 -14.83 -9.44
C CYS A 244 2.86 -15.29 -9.96
N THR A 245 3.30 -14.79 -11.10
CA THR A 245 4.53 -15.18 -11.76
C THR A 245 5.39 -13.95 -11.99
N GLU A 246 6.55 -13.92 -11.37
CA GLU A 246 7.54 -12.83 -11.49
C GLU A 246 8.88 -13.36 -11.93
N PHE A 247 9.57 -12.62 -12.80
CA PHE A 247 10.93 -12.93 -13.22
C PHE A 247 11.60 -11.72 -13.89
N PHE A 248 12.91 -11.82 -14.04
CA PHE A 248 13.69 -10.91 -14.86
C PHE A 248 14.15 -11.60 -16.14
N ILE A 249 14.26 -10.85 -17.22
CA ILE A 249 14.96 -11.26 -18.43
C ILE A 249 16.25 -10.45 -18.47
N ILE A 250 17.37 -11.15 -18.44
CA ILE A 250 18.73 -10.60 -18.49
C ILE A 250 19.45 -11.13 -19.73
N ASN A 251 20.63 -10.59 -20.03
CA ASN A 251 21.44 -11.03 -21.19
C ASN A 251 20.59 -11.17 -22.46
N LEU A 252 19.81 -10.11 -22.78
CA LEU A 252 18.92 -10.14 -23.93
C LEU A 252 19.70 -10.44 -25.20
N LYS A 253 19.09 -11.22 -26.10
CA LYS A 253 19.70 -11.58 -27.36
C LYS A 253 19.97 -10.32 -28.19
N LYS A 254 21.06 -10.27 -28.93
CA LYS A 254 21.43 -9.14 -29.78
C LYS A 254 20.37 -8.77 -30.81
N SER A 255 19.50 -9.70 -31.17
CA SER A 255 18.37 -9.50 -32.08
C SER A 255 17.13 -8.93 -31.41
N THR A 256 17.07 -8.91 -30.07
CA THR A 256 15.92 -8.42 -29.31
C THR A 256 15.84 -6.89 -29.42
N THR A 257 14.65 -6.39 -29.70
CA THR A 257 14.34 -4.96 -29.80
C THR A 257 13.32 -4.57 -28.73
N LEU A 258 13.13 -3.26 -28.50
CA LEU A 258 12.07 -2.77 -27.62
C LEU A 258 10.67 -3.22 -28.09
N ALA A 259 10.46 -3.32 -29.40
CA ALA A 259 9.21 -3.82 -29.95
C ALA A 259 8.94 -5.31 -29.59
N ASP A 260 9.98 -6.11 -29.36
CA ASP A 260 9.80 -7.50 -28.95
C ASP A 260 9.42 -7.60 -27.47
N ILE A 261 9.86 -6.64 -26.64
CA ILE A 261 9.40 -6.51 -25.26
C ILE A 261 7.90 -6.12 -25.22
N ASP A 262 7.47 -5.20 -26.09
CA ASP A 262 6.05 -4.83 -26.21
C ASP A 262 5.21 -6.02 -26.69
N LYS A 263 5.68 -6.81 -27.64
CA LYS A 263 5.04 -8.06 -28.08
C LYS A 263 4.96 -9.10 -26.96
N LEU A 264 6.00 -9.22 -26.13
CA LEU A 264 5.95 -10.08 -24.95
C LEU A 264 4.82 -9.63 -24.01
N LYS A 265 4.71 -8.34 -23.75
CA LYS A 265 3.62 -7.77 -22.94
C LYS A 265 2.25 -8.15 -23.51
N GLU A 266 2.05 -8.01 -24.83
CA GLU A 266 0.82 -8.39 -25.51
C GLU A 266 0.51 -9.90 -25.38
N LYS A 267 1.51 -10.76 -25.56
CA LYS A 267 1.37 -12.22 -25.38
C LYS A 267 0.97 -12.59 -23.94
N LEU A 268 1.56 -11.91 -22.93
CA LEU A 268 1.24 -12.12 -21.52
C LEU A 268 -0.20 -11.68 -21.20
N MET A 269 -0.67 -10.57 -21.78
CA MET A 269 -2.05 -10.09 -21.61
C MET A 269 -3.11 -11.06 -22.17
N GLN A 270 -2.73 -11.95 -23.10
CA GLN A 270 -3.62 -12.99 -23.64
C GLN A 270 -3.78 -14.20 -22.71
N ILE A 271 -2.84 -14.42 -21.77
CA ILE A 271 -2.81 -15.60 -20.91
C ILE A 271 -3.00 -15.27 -19.43
N GLY A 272 -3.19 -13.99 -19.08
CA GLY A 272 -3.32 -13.56 -17.72
C GLY A 272 -3.73 -12.10 -17.57
N ASP A 273 -3.82 -11.67 -16.33
CA ASP A 273 -4.07 -10.27 -15.96
C ASP A 273 -2.92 -9.70 -15.12
N SER A 274 -3.12 -8.48 -14.60
CA SER A 274 -2.13 -7.77 -13.77
C SER A 274 -0.73 -7.72 -14.40
N VAL A 275 -0.69 -7.70 -15.74
CA VAL A 275 0.55 -7.80 -16.51
C VAL A 275 1.38 -6.53 -16.37
N ILE A 276 2.60 -6.71 -15.88
CA ILE A 276 3.67 -5.72 -15.87
C ILE A 276 4.84 -6.31 -16.65
N CYS A 277 5.23 -5.65 -17.74
CA CYS A 277 6.40 -6.00 -18.52
C CYS A 277 7.14 -4.71 -18.83
N ILE A 278 8.23 -4.45 -18.12
CA ILE A 278 8.94 -3.17 -18.10
C ILE A 278 10.45 -3.39 -18.10
N GLY A 279 11.15 -2.54 -18.80
CA GLY A 279 12.62 -2.61 -18.86
C GLY A 279 13.17 -1.93 -20.08
N ASP A 280 14.39 -2.34 -20.44
CA ASP A 280 15.14 -1.92 -21.61
C ASP A 280 15.90 -3.13 -22.18
N LEU A 281 16.88 -2.89 -23.05
CA LEU A 281 17.66 -3.97 -23.66
C LEU A 281 18.74 -4.56 -22.73
N GLU A 282 18.86 -4.07 -21.49
CA GLU A 282 19.76 -4.62 -20.48
C GLU A 282 19.02 -5.52 -19.48
N LEU A 283 17.80 -5.12 -19.10
CA LEU A 283 17.01 -5.79 -18.06
C LEU A 283 15.52 -5.58 -18.29
N VAL A 284 14.75 -6.66 -18.35
CA VAL A 284 13.28 -6.61 -18.38
C VAL A 284 12.74 -7.30 -17.14
N LYS A 285 11.86 -6.60 -16.38
CA LYS A 285 11.07 -7.20 -15.29
C LYS A 285 9.69 -7.55 -15.82
N VAL A 286 9.26 -8.78 -15.49
CA VAL A 286 7.93 -9.30 -15.80
C VAL A 286 7.21 -9.66 -14.50
N HIS A 287 5.93 -9.29 -14.41
CA HIS A 287 4.97 -9.78 -13.43
C HIS A 287 3.66 -10.07 -14.17
N VAL A 288 3.04 -11.21 -13.89
CA VAL A 288 1.76 -11.60 -14.49
C VAL A 288 1.01 -12.56 -13.58
N HIS A 289 -0.29 -12.35 -13.42
CA HIS A 289 -1.18 -13.36 -12.85
C HIS A 289 -1.72 -14.24 -13.96
N THR A 290 -1.46 -15.54 -13.91
CA THR A 290 -1.82 -16.47 -14.98
C THR A 290 -2.10 -17.88 -14.46
N ASN A 291 -2.89 -18.64 -15.20
CA ASN A 291 -3.05 -20.08 -14.96
C ASN A 291 -1.98 -20.92 -15.70
N ASN A 292 -1.12 -20.28 -16.50
CA ASN A 292 -0.10 -20.92 -17.31
C ASN A 292 1.31 -20.31 -17.12
N PRO A 293 1.91 -20.40 -15.92
CA PRO A 293 3.21 -19.78 -15.64
C PRO A 293 4.32 -20.30 -16.55
N GLY A 294 4.31 -21.60 -16.91
CA GLY A 294 5.27 -22.18 -17.83
C GLY A 294 5.24 -21.53 -19.21
N LYS A 295 4.05 -21.12 -19.71
CA LYS A 295 3.92 -20.44 -21.01
C LYS A 295 4.47 -19.01 -20.94
N ALA A 296 4.28 -18.32 -19.83
CA ALA A 296 4.87 -17.00 -19.60
C ALA A 296 6.40 -17.05 -19.63
N LEU A 297 7.00 -18.05 -18.95
CA LEU A 297 8.45 -18.28 -18.97
C LEU A 297 8.96 -18.66 -20.36
N GLN A 298 8.21 -19.48 -21.09
CA GLN A 298 8.57 -19.87 -22.46
C GLN A 298 8.67 -18.67 -23.39
N TYR A 299 7.72 -17.75 -23.32
CA TYR A 299 7.76 -16.52 -24.12
C TYR A 299 8.98 -15.65 -23.76
N ALA A 300 9.33 -15.60 -22.48
CA ALA A 300 10.42 -14.78 -22.00
C ALA A 300 11.81 -15.30 -22.42
N VAL A 301 12.03 -16.63 -22.40
CA VAL A 301 13.28 -17.28 -22.85
C VAL A 301 13.57 -17.02 -24.33
N GLU A 302 12.55 -16.71 -25.14
CA GLU A 302 12.73 -16.32 -26.53
C GLU A 302 13.57 -15.03 -26.65
N LEU A 303 13.52 -14.13 -25.64
CA LEU A 303 14.19 -12.83 -25.66
C LEU A 303 15.55 -12.81 -24.98
N GLY A 304 15.78 -13.63 -23.95
CA GLY A 304 17.02 -13.65 -23.17
C GLY A 304 17.05 -14.75 -22.12
N GLU A 305 17.91 -14.61 -21.12
CA GLU A 305 18.05 -15.52 -19.99
C GLU A 305 17.12 -15.09 -18.86
N LEU A 306 16.58 -16.06 -18.11
CA LEU A 306 15.71 -15.79 -16.96
C LEU A 306 16.54 -15.71 -15.67
N ASP A 307 16.20 -14.74 -14.82
CA ASP A 307 16.76 -14.58 -13.48
C ASP A 307 15.63 -14.35 -12.46
N ARG A 308 15.85 -14.80 -11.20
CA ARG A 308 14.93 -14.62 -10.05
C ARG A 308 13.49 -14.98 -10.38
N VAL A 309 13.29 -16.17 -10.92
CA VAL A 309 11.95 -16.67 -11.20
C VAL A 309 11.24 -17.01 -9.90
N LYS A 310 10.09 -16.38 -9.67
CA LYS A 310 9.20 -16.61 -8.54
C LYS A 310 7.81 -16.96 -9.08
N ILE A 311 7.24 -18.06 -8.60
CA ILE A 311 5.87 -18.48 -8.93
C ILE A 311 5.17 -18.80 -7.62
N GLU A 312 4.10 -18.09 -7.32
CA GLU A 312 3.31 -18.27 -6.10
C GLU A 312 1.88 -18.67 -6.45
N ASN A 313 1.34 -19.61 -5.69
CA ASN A 313 -0.03 -20.05 -5.85
C ASN A 313 -0.95 -19.20 -4.96
N MET A 314 -1.60 -18.20 -5.55
CA MET A 314 -2.51 -17.28 -4.84
C MET A 314 -3.75 -17.98 -4.29
N LEU A 315 -4.20 -19.08 -4.92
CA LEU A 315 -5.30 -19.90 -4.38
C LEU A 315 -4.89 -20.59 -3.07
N GLU A 316 -3.65 -21.08 -3.00
CA GLU A 316 -3.15 -21.72 -1.78
C GLU A 316 -2.93 -20.70 -0.67
N GLN A 317 -2.39 -19.54 -0.98
CA GLN A 317 -2.27 -18.41 -0.04
C GLN A 317 -3.64 -18.02 0.52
N ASN A 318 -4.66 -17.92 -0.35
CA ASN A 318 -6.03 -17.62 0.06
C ASN A 318 -6.63 -18.72 0.93
N ARG A 319 -6.40 -20.02 0.60
CA ARG A 319 -6.83 -21.15 1.41
C ARG A 319 -6.16 -21.15 2.79
N ALA A 320 -4.85 -20.91 2.85
CA ALA A 320 -4.10 -20.83 4.09
C ALA A 320 -4.60 -19.68 4.97
N LEU A 321 -4.87 -18.51 4.38
CA LEU A 321 -5.44 -17.36 5.08
C LEU A 321 -6.84 -17.69 5.64
N ARG A 322 -7.72 -18.28 4.83
CA ARG A 322 -9.05 -18.71 5.27
C ARG A 322 -8.97 -19.74 6.39
N ALA A 323 -8.08 -20.73 6.27
CA ALA A 323 -7.88 -21.74 7.30
C ALA A 323 -7.36 -21.14 8.61
N LYS A 324 -6.45 -20.15 8.53
CA LYS A 324 -5.97 -19.42 9.71
C LYS A 324 -7.10 -18.61 10.35
N LEU A 325 -7.88 -17.89 9.58
CA LEU A 325 -9.02 -17.12 10.07
C LEU A 325 -10.08 -18.03 10.74
N GLU A 326 -10.32 -19.20 10.15
CA GLU A 326 -11.25 -20.19 10.75
C GLU A 326 -10.68 -20.81 12.03
N ALA A 327 -9.37 -21.08 12.09
CA ALA A 327 -8.72 -21.59 13.31
C ALA A 327 -8.66 -20.55 14.43
N GLU A 328 -8.56 -19.27 14.10
CA GLU A 328 -8.55 -18.14 15.05
C GLU A 328 -9.97 -17.63 15.36
N LYS A 329 -11.01 -18.26 14.81
CA LYS A 329 -12.41 -17.88 15.05
C LYS A 329 -12.78 -18.12 16.51
N LYS A 330 -13.16 -17.05 17.19
CA LYS A 330 -13.66 -17.12 18.56
C LYS A 330 -15.12 -17.57 18.57
N GLU A 331 -15.55 -18.22 19.63
CA GLU A 331 -16.98 -18.49 19.84
C GLU A 331 -17.72 -17.17 20.10
N MET A 332 -17.15 -16.30 20.94
CA MET A 332 -17.75 -15.03 21.33
C MET A 332 -16.78 -13.86 21.16
N GLY A 333 -17.31 -12.71 20.75
CA GLY A 333 -16.59 -11.45 20.64
C GLY A 333 -17.43 -10.26 21.12
N MET A 334 -16.78 -9.11 21.32
CA MET A 334 -17.41 -7.92 21.89
C MET A 334 -17.22 -6.70 20.98
N LEU A 335 -18.28 -5.91 20.82
CA LEU A 335 -18.28 -4.60 20.16
C LEU A 335 -18.80 -3.55 21.14
N ALA A 336 -18.04 -2.51 21.40
CA ALA A 336 -18.49 -1.35 22.17
C ALA A 336 -18.66 -0.12 21.29
N ILE A 337 -19.65 0.73 21.63
CA ILE A 337 -19.86 2.02 21.00
C ILE A 337 -19.61 3.09 22.04
N CYS A 338 -18.66 4.00 21.80
CA CYS A 338 -18.36 5.08 22.73
C CYS A 338 -17.78 6.30 22.02
N THR A 339 -17.62 7.40 22.76
CA THR A 339 -17.02 8.64 22.26
C THR A 339 -15.76 8.94 23.05
N GLY A 340 -14.70 9.30 22.34
CA GLY A 340 -13.44 9.74 22.89
C GLY A 340 -12.41 8.62 23.12
N GLU A 341 -11.17 8.90 22.77
CA GLU A 341 -10.05 7.95 22.77
C GLU A 341 -9.78 7.33 24.14
N GLY A 342 -9.95 8.10 25.25
CA GLY A 342 -9.72 7.59 26.60
C GLY A 342 -10.72 6.50 26.99
N ILE A 343 -12.00 6.63 26.62
CA ILE A 343 -13.03 5.62 26.87
C ILE A 343 -12.80 4.40 25.98
N ALA A 344 -12.42 4.63 24.73
CA ALA A 344 -12.08 3.56 23.80
C ALA A 344 -10.87 2.73 24.28
N ALA A 345 -9.86 3.39 24.85
CA ALA A 345 -8.70 2.72 25.45
C ALA A 345 -9.11 1.79 26.60
N ILE A 346 -10.02 2.25 27.51
CA ILE A 346 -10.52 1.42 28.60
C ILE A 346 -11.26 0.20 28.07
N PHE A 347 -12.10 0.32 27.04
CA PHE A 347 -12.77 -0.84 26.43
C PHE A 347 -11.76 -1.82 25.82
N LYS A 348 -10.68 -1.34 25.21
CA LYS A 348 -9.59 -2.21 24.71
C LYS A 348 -8.88 -2.92 25.85
N ASP A 349 -8.61 -2.24 26.96
CA ASP A 349 -8.02 -2.86 28.17
C ASP A 349 -8.95 -3.93 28.78
N LEU A 350 -10.26 -3.82 28.58
CA LEU A 350 -11.26 -4.81 28.93
C LEU A 350 -11.42 -5.90 27.86
N LEU A 351 -10.48 -6.01 26.91
CA LEU A 351 -10.43 -7.00 25.84
C LEU A 351 -11.63 -6.97 24.90
N VAL A 352 -12.27 -5.80 24.74
CA VAL A 352 -13.30 -5.61 23.71
C VAL A 352 -12.63 -5.66 22.35
N ASP A 353 -13.06 -6.57 21.49
CA ASP A 353 -12.44 -6.83 20.19
C ASP A 353 -12.48 -5.62 19.26
N ARG A 354 -13.57 -4.84 19.34
CA ARG A 354 -13.69 -3.62 18.53
C ARG A 354 -14.47 -2.53 19.24
N VAL A 355 -14.02 -1.30 19.00
CA VAL A 355 -14.71 -0.08 19.47
C VAL A 355 -15.01 0.78 18.25
N ILE A 356 -16.27 1.26 18.13
CA ILE A 356 -16.67 2.23 17.12
C ILE A 356 -17.08 3.55 17.78
N GLU A 357 -16.79 4.63 17.07
CA GLU A 357 -17.12 5.96 17.58
C GLU A 357 -18.60 6.25 17.41
N GLY A 358 -19.24 6.68 18.50
CA GLY A 358 -20.65 7.05 18.53
C GLY A 358 -21.05 7.62 19.87
N GLY A 359 -21.87 8.66 19.87
CA GLY A 359 -22.26 9.34 21.11
C GLY A 359 -23.45 10.29 20.92
N GLN A 360 -23.53 11.34 21.75
CA GLN A 360 -24.69 12.21 21.80
C GLN A 360 -24.94 13.02 20.53
N THR A 361 -23.91 13.28 19.73
CA THR A 361 -23.97 14.13 18.51
C THR A 361 -23.83 13.34 17.21
N MET A 362 -23.35 12.09 17.25
CA MET A 362 -23.16 11.25 16.08
C MET A 362 -23.45 9.79 16.44
N ASN A 363 -24.67 9.34 16.12
CA ASN A 363 -25.06 7.94 16.34
C ASN A 363 -24.69 7.11 15.12
N PRO A 364 -23.99 5.96 15.29
CA PRO A 364 -23.73 5.06 14.19
C PRO A 364 -25.03 4.49 13.65
N SER A 365 -25.09 4.32 12.34
CA SER A 365 -26.20 3.65 11.66
C SER A 365 -26.19 2.13 11.91
N ALA A 366 -27.29 1.48 11.57
CA ALA A 366 -27.34 0.00 11.61
C ALA A 366 -26.29 -0.63 10.67
N GLU A 367 -25.98 0.02 9.54
CA GLU A 367 -24.94 -0.40 8.60
C GLU A 367 -23.53 -0.27 9.19
N ASP A 368 -23.24 0.82 9.91
CA ASP A 368 -21.96 1.01 10.58
C ASP A 368 -21.73 -0.05 11.65
N ILE A 369 -22.78 -0.36 12.44
CA ILE A 369 -22.71 -1.40 13.46
C ILE A 369 -22.57 -2.78 12.83
N ALA A 370 -23.32 -3.08 11.78
CA ALA A 370 -23.19 -4.34 11.04
C ALA A 370 -21.79 -4.51 10.44
N GLY A 371 -21.25 -3.46 9.82
CA GLY A 371 -19.89 -3.45 9.28
C GLY A 371 -18.81 -3.65 10.36
N ALA A 372 -19.02 -3.08 11.56
CA ALA A 372 -18.10 -3.29 12.68
C ALA A 372 -18.18 -4.74 13.23
N VAL A 373 -19.38 -5.29 13.36
CA VAL A 373 -19.59 -6.69 13.75
C VAL A 373 -18.94 -7.64 12.76
N GLN A 374 -19.09 -7.37 11.49
CA GLN A 374 -18.46 -8.18 10.43
C GLN A 374 -16.93 -8.22 10.51
N LYS A 375 -16.29 -7.27 11.13
CA LYS A 375 -14.84 -7.20 11.34
C LYS A 375 -14.35 -7.91 12.62
N ILE A 376 -15.22 -8.55 13.39
CA ILE A 376 -14.86 -9.35 14.57
C ILE A 376 -14.90 -10.82 14.18
N ASN A 377 -13.81 -11.57 14.36
CA ASN A 377 -13.74 -12.99 14.03
C ASN A 377 -14.37 -13.88 15.12
N ALA A 378 -15.67 -13.75 15.28
CA ALA A 378 -16.44 -14.52 16.25
C ALA A 378 -17.80 -14.98 15.68
N GLU A 379 -18.33 -16.06 16.20
CA GLU A 379 -19.65 -16.60 15.81
C GLU A 379 -20.77 -15.80 16.45
N HIS A 380 -20.62 -15.46 17.75
CA HIS A 380 -21.55 -14.65 18.52
C HIS A 380 -20.86 -13.32 18.85
N VAL A 381 -21.48 -12.18 18.52
CA VAL A 381 -20.95 -10.86 18.85
C VAL A 381 -21.88 -10.11 19.78
N PHE A 382 -21.36 -9.76 20.94
CA PHE A 382 -22.06 -8.98 21.97
C PHE A 382 -21.81 -7.50 21.73
N VAL A 383 -22.89 -6.75 21.47
CA VAL A 383 -22.83 -5.31 21.17
C VAL A 383 -23.26 -4.50 22.40
N PHE A 384 -22.42 -3.60 22.85
CA PHE A 384 -22.66 -2.64 23.92
C PHE A 384 -22.93 -1.25 23.33
N PRO A 385 -24.21 -0.84 23.13
CA PRO A 385 -24.54 0.44 22.50
C PRO A 385 -24.14 1.66 23.36
N ASN A 386 -24.14 1.52 24.68
CA ASN A 386 -23.76 2.55 25.67
C ASN A 386 -24.55 3.87 25.56
N ASN A 387 -25.63 3.86 24.77
CA ASN A 387 -26.53 4.98 24.58
C ASN A 387 -27.92 4.45 24.19
N LYS A 388 -28.97 4.94 24.88
CA LYS A 388 -30.36 4.56 24.60
C LYS A 388 -30.80 4.78 23.14
N ASN A 389 -30.22 5.77 22.47
CA ASN A 389 -30.57 6.14 21.09
C ASN A 389 -29.93 5.18 20.06
N ILE A 390 -28.90 4.44 20.45
CA ILE A 390 -28.17 3.51 19.56
C ILE A 390 -28.71 2.07 19.67
N ILE A 391 -29.44 1.74 20.75
CA ILE A 391 -29.97 0.38 20.97
C ILE A 391 -30.82 -0.08 19.79
N LEU A 392 -31.67 0.79 19.24
CA LEU A 392 -32.54 0.43 18.12
C LEU A 392 -31.72 0.16 16.84
N ALA A 393 -30.69 0.97 16.57
CA ALA A 393 -29.81 0.76 15.43
C ALA A 393 -29.03 -0.56 15.57
N ALA A 394 -28.57 -0.90 16.79
CA ALA A 394 -27.91 -2.17 17.07
C ALA A 394 -28.85 -3.37 16.86
N GLU A 395 -30.13 -3.25 17.25
CA GLU A 395 -31.12 -4.29 16.98
C GLU A 395 -31.41 -4.45 15.49
N GLN A 396 -31.47 -3.35 14.73
CA GLN A 396 -31.65 -3.39 13.27
C GLN A 396 -30.44 -4.00 12.55
N ALA A 397 -29.22 -3.84 13.08
CA ALA A 397 -28.02 -4.43 12.53
C ALA A 397 -28.08 -5.97 12.46
N LYS A 398 -28.87 -6.64 13.32
CA LYS A 398 -29.09 -8.09 13.28
C LYS A 398 -29.62 -8.58 11.92
N ALA A 399 -30.45 -7.79 11.27
CA ALA A 399 -31.03 -8.15 9.96
C ALA A 399 -30.04 -7.98 8.80
N LEU A 400 -28.96 -7.22 9.01
CA LEU A 400 -27.95 -6.91 8.00
C LEU A 400 -26.76 -7.90 8.00
N VAL A 401 -26.63 -8.73 9.06
CA VAL A 401 -25.53 -9.67 9.22
C VAL A 401 -26.06 -11.10 9.08
N GLN A 402 -25.57 -11.84 8.10
CA GLN A 402 -26.06 -13.20 7.81
C GLN A 402 -25.21 -14.32 8.43
N ASN A 403 -23.92 -14.09 8.61
CA ASN A 403 -22.94 -15.13 8.96
C ASN A 403 -22.57 -15.17 10.45
N ARG A 404 -23.21 -14.38 11.29
CA ARG A 404 -22.92 -14.23 12.74
C ARG A 404 -24.17 -13.87 13.50
N THR A 405 -24.18 -14.21 14.76
CA THR A 405 -25.29 -13.88 15.66
C THR A 405 -24.94 -12.63 16.48
N ILE A 406 -25.75 -11.59 16.36
CA ILE A 406 -25.60 -10.38 17.16
C ILE A 406 -26.46 -10.47 18.41
N HIS A 407 -25.84 -10.27 19.58
CA HIS A 407 -26.50 -10.15 20.89
C HIS A 407 -26.38 -8.69 21.37
N VAL A 408 -27.47 -7.96 21.36
CA VAL A 408 -27.47 -6.56 21.84
C VAL A 408 -27.70 -6.59 23.35
N ILE A 409 -26.68 -6.12 24.10
CA ILE A 409 -26.80 -5.88 25.54
C ILE A 409 -27.25 -4.43 25.71
N PRO A 410 -28.48 -4.14 26.22
CA PRO A 410 -29.10 -2.82 26.14
C PRO A 410 -28.50 -1.82 27.13
N THR A 411 -27.20 -1.62 27.08
CA THR A 411 -26.46 -0.63 27.88
C THR A 411 -26.85 0.80 27.46
N LYS A 412 -27.22 1.62 28.41
CA LYS A 412 -27.73 2.98 28.19
C LYS A 412 -26.69 4.07 28.42
N ASN A 413 -25.55 3.70 28.98
CA ASN A 413 -24.42 4.59 29.27
C ASN A 413 -23.12 3.77 29.35
N VAL A 414 -21.98 4.48 29.30
CA VAL A 414 -20.65 3.87 29.32
C VAL A 414 -20.36 3.03 30.58
N PRO A 415 -20.73 3.46 31.81
CA PRO A 415 -20.54 2.62 33.00
C PRO A 415 -21.27 1.28 32.93
N GLN A 416 -22.46 1.22 32.34
CA GLN A 416 -23.15 -0.06 32.10
C GLN A 416 -22.39 -0.92 31.08
N GLY A 417 -21.78 -0.32 30.04
CA GLY A 417 -20.94 -1.01 29.09
C GLY A 417 -19.70 -1.61 29.74
N PHE A 418 -19.04 -0.87 30.62
CA PHE A 418 -17.89 -1.38 31.38
C PHE A 418 -18.31 -2.56 32.28
N ALA A 419 -19.43 -2.44 32.98
CA ALA A 419 -19.93 -3.53 33.81
C ALA A 419 -20.26 -4.77 32.98
N ALA A 420 -20.85 -4.60 31.79
CA ALA A 420 -21.15 -5.69 30.88
C ALA A 420 -19.88 -6.33 30.31
N ALA A 421 -18.89 -5.55 29.90
CA ALA A 421 -17.62 -6.06 29.43
C ALA A 421 -16.82 -6.80 30.51
N LEU A 422 -16.85 -6.32 31.76
CA LEU A 422 -16.23 -7.00 32.90
C LEU A 422 -16.95 -8.32 33.27
N ALA A 423 -18.24 -8.39 33.05
CA ALA A 423 -19.03 -9.59 33.30
C ALA A 423 -18.96 -10.62 32.16
N PHE A 424 -18.37 -10.25 31.03
CA PHE A 424 -18.22 -11.12 29.88
C PHE A 424 -17.24 -12.26 30.19
N ASN A 425 -17.64 -13.48 29.95
CA ASN A 425 -16.81 -14.67 30.10
C ASN A 425 -16.79 -15.44 28.79
N SER A 426 -15.68 -15.42 28.09
CA SER A 426 -15.46 -16.08 26.78
C SER A 426 -15.51 -17.61 26.87
N GLU A 427 -15.42 -18.18 28.05
CA GLU A 427 -15.49 -19.64 28.28
C GLU A 427 -16.90 -20.13 28.59
N SER A 428 -17.88 -19.22 28.71
CA SER A 428 -19.28 -19.57 28.91
C SER A 428 -19.98 -19.85 27.57
N THR A 429 -21.08 -20.59 27.58
CA THR A 429 -21.93 -20.73 26.38
C THR A 429 -22.66 -19.41 26.08
N ALA A 430 -22.81 -19.08 24.81
CA ALA A 430 -23.47 -17.84 24.34
C ALA A 430 -24.97 -17.78 24.66
#